data_abd5a82e8cb35ec32fe492cf12c45428
#
_entry.id   abd5a82e8cb35ec32fe492cf12c45428
#
_cell.length_a   1.000
_cell.length_b   1.000
_cell.length_c   1.000
_cell.angle_alpha   90.00
_cell.angle_beta   90.00
_cell.angle_gamma   90.00
#
_symmetry.space_group_name_H-M   'P 1'
#
loop_
_entity.id
_entity.type
_entity.pdbx_description
1 polymer ?
#
loop_
_entity_poly.entity_id
_entity_poly.type
_entity_poly.pdbx_seq_one_letter_code
_entity_poly.pdbx_strand_id
1 'polypeptide(L)'
;MSDYRPLIFAHRGGADALPEHTLGAYLRALEDGADGLECDVRLTRDGHLVCVHDRNLNRTSNGRGLVSSKTLAELDELNFGSWHPSYPGDEELPELGRLLTLDRLLSALRDRGLPTRLLIETKHPSRYGAEVERKLVEMLDRHGLPDEQVQVTVMSFAALALRRIRTHAPRVPTVYLLEILPPGVGRGRLPFGARIAGPGVGLVRSRPSLVPAIKQAGHQVYVWTVNEPADLEMVLDHQVDGVITDRPKFALERLTEM
;
A
#
# COMPACT_ATOMS: atom_id res chain seq x y z
N MET A 1 26.54 11.35 -13.77
CA MET A 1 25.12 11.61 -13.47
C MET A 1 24.70 10.53 -12.48
N SER A 2 24.06 10.89 -11.39
CA SER A 2 23.64 9.92 -10.36
C SER A 2 22.59 8.98 -10.99
N ASP A 3 22.76 7.64 -10.85
CA ASP A 3 21.74 6.63 -11.25
C ASP A 3 20.50 6.68 -10.36
N TYR A 4 19.99 7.90 -10.09
CA TYR A 4 18.82 8.09 -9.27
C TYR A 4 17.55 7.66 -10.02
N ARG A 5 16.82 6.70 -9.47
CA ARG A 5 15.50 6.29 -9.89
C ARG A 5 14.70 5.88 -8.64
N PRO A 6 13.55 6.49 -8.36
CA PRO A 6 12.69 6.05 -7.27
C PRO A 6 12.04 4.71 -7.60
N LEU A 7 11.65 3.98 -6.56
CA LEU A 7 10.78 2.83 -6.70
C LEU A 7 9.35 3.28 -7.03
N ILE A 8 8.69 2.63 -7.98
CA ILE A 8 7.29 2.89 -8.33
C ILE A 8 6.43 1.79 -7.74
N PHE A 9 5.53 2.18 -6.82
CA PHE A 9 4.56 1.30 -6.18
C PHE A 9 3.16 1.56 -6.74
N ALA A 10 2.49 0.50 -7.18
CA ALA A 10 1.11 0.55 -7.63
C ALA A 10 0.18 0.63 -6.40
N HIS A 11 -0.36 1.83 -6.14
CA HIS A 11 -1.33 2.10 -5.08
C HIS A 11 -2.59 1.29 -5.32
N ARG A 12 -2.92 0.39 -4.40
CA ARG A 12 -4.07 -0.54 -4.48
C ARG A 12 -4.14 -1.35 -5.79
N GLY A 13 -2.99 -1.60 -6.44
CA GLY A 13 -2.91 -2.28 -7.73
C GLY A 13 -2.99 -1.38 -8.96
N GLY A 14 -2.89 -0.05 -8.83
CA GLY A 14 -3.02 0.90 -9.93
C GLY A 14 -4.50 1.26 -10.21
N ALA A 15 -5.14 1.87 -9.22
CA ALA A 15 -6.58 2.11 -9.13
C ALA A 15 -7.19 3.04 -10.20
N ASP A 16 -6.37 3.69 -11.03
CA ASP A 16 -6.84 4.46 -12.19
C ASP A 16 -7.25 3.57 -13.39
N ALA A 17 -6.58 2.42 -13.54
CA ALA A 17 -6.77 1.54 -14.69
C ALA A 17 -7.79 0.42 -14.44
N LEU A 18 -7.78 -0.16 -13.24
CA LEU A 18 -8.57 -1.34 -12.87
C LEU A 18 -9.15 -1.20 -11.45
N PRO A 19 -10.19 -2.00 -11.09
CA PRO A 19 -10.77 -1.97 -9.75
C PRO A 19 -9.71 -2.19 -8.66
N GLU A 20 -9.64 -1.24 -7.71
CA GLU A 20 -8.67 -1.28 -6.63
C GLU A 20 -8.77 -2.57 -5.80
N HIS A 21 -7.62 -3.03 -5.27
CA HIS A 21 -7.53 -4.19 -4.38
C HIS A 21 -8.00 -5.52 -4.97
N THR A 22 -8.02 -5.66 -6.28
CA THR A 22 -8.29 -6.94 -6.94
C THR A 22 -7.00 -7.64 -7.35
N LEU A 23 -7.01 -8.98 -7.38
CA LEU A 23 -5.82 -9.74 -7.77
C LEU A 23 -5.39 -9.39 -9.21
N GLY A 24 -6.37 -9.27 -10.12
CA GLY A 24 -6.08 -8.90 -11.51
C GLY A 24 -5.40 -7.54 -11.63
N ALA A 25 -5.81 -6.53 -10.85
CA ALA A 25 -5.16 -5.22 -10.84
C ALA A 25 -3.69 -5.32 -10.36
N TYR A 26 -3.43 -6.05 -9.29
CA TYR A 26 -2.07 -6.24 -8.78
C TYR A 26 -1.15 -6.95 -9.77
N LEU A 27 -1.62 -8.04 -10.37
CA LEU A 27 -0.82 -8.78 -11.35
C LEU A 27 -0.54 -7.92 -12.59
N ARG A 28 -1.55 -7.17 -13.06
CA ARG A 28 -1.39 -6.25 -14.19
C ARG A 28 -0.37 -5.15 -13.90
N ALA A 29 -0.38 -4.56 -12.71
CA ALA A 29 0.59 -3.54 -12.34
C ALA A 29 2.04 -4.06 -12.38
N LEU A 30 2.26 -5.32 -11.96
CA LEU A 30 3.57 -5.97 -12.06
C LEU A 30 3.97 -6.30 -13.51
N GLU A 31 3.01 -6.67 -14.36
CA GLU A 31 3.24 -6.87 -15.80
C GLU A 31 3.61 -5.55 -16.49
N ASP A 32 2.99 -4.45 -16.09
CA ASP A 32 3.30 -3.09 -16.58
C ASP A 32 4.66 -2.57 -16.06
N GLY A 33 5.34 -3.34 -15.17
CA GLY A 33 6.70 -3.05 -14.70
C GLY A 33 6.81 -2.31 -13.39
N ALA A 34 5.75 -2.22 -12.59
CA ALA A 34 5.82 -1.61 -11.25
C ALA A 34 6.87 -2.34 -10.39
N ASP A 35 7.69 -1.58 -9.65
CA ASP A 35 8.72 -2.11 -8.75
C ASP A 35 8.13 -2.80 -7.52
N GLY A 36 6.88 -2.49 -7.21
CA GLY A 36 6.16 -3.09 -6.10
C GLY A 36 4.70 -2.69 -6.08
N LEU A 37 4.02 -3.22 -5.09
CA LEU A 37 2.59 -3.05 -4.87
C LEU A 37 2.34 -2.38 -3.51
N GLU A 38 1.20 -1.73 -3.40
CA GLU A 38 0.71 -1.23 -2.11
C GLU A 38 -0.71 -1.76 -1.89
N CYS A 39 -1.00 -2.20 -0.65
CA CYS A 39 -2.33 -2.66 -0.26
C CYS A 39 -2.73 -2.22 1.15
N ASP A 40 -4.05 -2.00 1.32
CA ASP A 40 -4.69 -1.68 2.59
C ASP A 40 -5.31 -2.94 3.21
N VAL A 41 -5.06 -3.23 4.48
CA VAL A 41 -5.66 -4.40 5.12
C VAL A 41 -6.62 -4.03 6.25
N ARG A 42 -7.75 -4.75 6.27
CA ARG A 42 -8.76 -4.71 7.33
C ARG A 42 -9.12 -6.11 7.79
N LEU A 43 -9.60 -6.24 9.02
CA LEU A 43 -10.13 -7.50 9.55
C LEU A 43 -11.63 -7.63 9.33
N THR A 44 -12.03 -8.81 8.86
CA THR A 44 -13.41 -9.30 8.88
C THR A 44 -13.87 -9.63 10.30
N ARG A 45 -15.16 -9.91 10.49
CA ARG A 45 -15.73 -10.32 11.77
C ARG A 45 -15.11 -11.62 12.31
N ASP A 46 -14.78 -12.53 11.42
CA ASP A 46 -14.18 -13.85 11.69
C ASP A 46 -12.65 -13.87 11.60
N GLY A 47 -12.01 -12.66 11.51
CA GLY A 47 -10.57 -12.49 11.71
C GLY A 47 -9.69 -12.76 10.49
N HIS A 48 -10.23 -12.65 9.27
CA HIS A 48 -9.45 -12.69 8.04
C HIS A 48 -8.95 -11.28 7.66
N LEU A 49 -7.73 -11.19 7.15
CA LEU A 49 -7.20 -9.96 6.57
C LEU A 49 -7.62 -9.87 5.09
N VAL A 50 -8.40 -8.83 4.78
CA VAL A 50 -8.89 -8.54 3.43
C VAL A 50 -8.33 -7.22 2.92
N CYS A 51 -8.07 -7.15 1.61
CA CYS A 51 -7.56 -5.96 0.95
C CYS A 51 -8.73 -5.01 0.63
N VAL A 52 -8.98 -4.04 1.50
CA VAL A 52 -10.04 -3.03 1.35
C VAL A 52 -9.62 -1.73 2.04
N HIS A 53 -9.68 -0.61 1.32
CA HIS A 53 -9.32 0.70 1.88
C HIS A 53 -10.35 1.23 2.87
N ASP A 54 -11.61 1.28 2.48
CA ASP A 54 -12.67 1.92 3.27
C ASP A 54 -13.14 1.02 4.42
N ARG A 55 -13.66 1.65 5.47
CA ARG A 55 -14.35 0.92 6.55
C ARG A 55 -15.67 0.35 6.08
N ASN A 56 -16.33 1.02 5.12
CA ASN A 56 -17.61 0.66 4.53
C ASN A 56 -17.44 0.05 3.15
N LEU A 57 -18.29 -0.90 2.82
CA LEU A 57 -18.31 -1.62 1.55
C LEU A 57 -18.84 -0.79 0.38
N ASN A 58 -19.54 0.31 0.67
CA ASN A 58 -20.45 0.99 -0.27
C ASN A 58 -19.77 1.59 -1.51
N ARG A 59 -18.48 1.99 -1.43
CA ARG A 59 -17.77 2.64 -2.55
C ARG A 59 -17.24 1.63 -3.56
N THR A 60 -16.69 0.53 -3.08
CA THR A 60 -15.92 -0.42 -3.88
C THR A 60 -16.55 -1.80 -3.96
N SER A 61 -17.85 -1.91 -3.65
CA SER A 61 -18.61 -3.15 -3.85
C SER A 61 -20.10 -2.88 -4.02
N ASN A 62 -20.84 -3.89 -4.46
CA ASN A 62 -22.30 -3.88 -4.46
C ASN A 62 -22.90 -4.11 -3.06
N GLY A 63 -22.06 -4.34 -2.04
CA GLY A 63 -22.47 -4.53 -0.64
C GLY A 63 -22.65 -3.25 0.14
N ARG A 64 -23.14 -3.38 1.38
CA ARG A 64 -23.34 -2.27 2.32
C ARG A 64 -22.90 -2.63 3.73
N GLY A 65 -22.54 -1.60 4.50
CA GLY A 65 -22.14 -1.72 5.91
C GLY A 65 -20.64 -1.86 6.10
N LEU A 66 -20.23 -2.20 7.32
CA LEU A 66 -18.83 -2.24 7.71
C LEU A 66 -18.18 -3.58 7.32
N VAL A 67 -16.98 -3.54 6.76
CA VAL A 67 -16.13 -4.73 6.53
C VAL A 67 -15.99 -5.54 7.82
N SER A 68 -15.72 -4.88 8.94
CA SER A 68 -15.54 -5.53 10.26
C SER A 68 -16.81 -6.15 10.85
N SER A 69 -17.98 -5.97 10.25
CA SER A 69 -19.23 -6.62 10.69
C SER A 69 -19.60 -7.85 9.88
N LYS A 70 -18.84 -8.14 8.83
CA LYS A 70 -19.07 -9.25 7.90
C LYS A 70 -18.03 -10.36 8.10
N THR A 71 -18.44 -11.62 7.88
CA THR A 71 -17.51 -12.74 7.73
C THR A 71 -16.88 -12.73 6.34
N LEU A 72 -15.79 -13.48 6.14
CA LEU A 72 -15.23 -13.67 4.82
C LEU A 72 -16.25 -14.25 3.84
N ALA A 73 -17.01 -15.27 4.24
CA ALA A 73 -18.04 -15.87 3.40
C ALA A 73 -19.12 -14.86 2.95
N GLU A 74 -19.58 -13.96 3.86
CA GLU A 74 -20.53 -12.90 3.51
C GLU A 74 -19.92 -11.85 2.55
N LEU A 75 -18.61 -11.66 2.56
CA LEU A 75 -17.92 -10.74 1.68
C LEU A 75 -17.62 -11.37 0.31
N ASP A 76 -17.37 -12.68 0.25
CA ASP A 76 -17.12 -13.41 -1.00
C ASP A 76 -18.35 -13.49 -1.92
N GLU A 77 -19.57 -13.26 -1.38
CA GLU A 77 -20.82 -13.14 -2.15
C GLU A 77 -20.96 -11.77 -2.87
N LEU A 78 -20.05 -10.81 -2.58
CA LEU A 78 -20.12 -9.46 -3.13
C LEU A 78 -19.20 -9.29 -4.34
N ASN A 79 -19.59 -8.39 -5.23
CA ASN A 79 -18.76 -7.97 -6.35
C ASN A 79 -18.00 -6.69 -5.99
N PHE A 80 -16.67 -6.76 -6.07
CA PHE A 80 -15.73 -5.66 -5.75
C PHE A 80 -15.19 -4.95 -7.00
N GLY A 81 -15.65 -5.31 -8.19
CA GLY A 81 -15.21 -4.70 -9.45
C GLY A 81 -16.25 -3.81 -10.12
N SER A 82 -17.53 -4.12 -9.94
CA SER A 82 -18.65 -3.54 -10.72
C SER A 82 -18.85 -2.02 -10.59
N TRP A 83 -18.21 -1.38 -9.62
CA TRP A 83 -18.21 0.05 -9.43
C TRP A 83 -17.24 0.79 -10.39
N HIS A 84 -16.23 0.07 -10.90
CA HIS A 84 -15.16 0.66 -11.72
C HIS A 84 -15.56 0.64 -13.22
N PRO A 85 -15.35 1.77 -13.97
CA PRO A 85 -15.78 1.84 -15.37
C PRO A 85 -15.07 0.84 -16.30
N SER A 86 -13.86 0.42 -15.96
CA SER A 86 -13.09 -0.57 -16.74
C SER A 86 -13.36 -2.02 -16.35
N TYR A 87 -14.39 -2.29 -15.51
CA TYR A 87 -14.73 -3.66 -15.13
C TYR A 87 -15.47 -4.36 -16.27
N PRO A 88 -14.91 -5.45 -16.86
CA PRO A 88 -15.50 -6.09 -18.03
C PRO A 88 -16.64 -7.07 -17.70
N GLY A 89 -16.81 -7.40 -16.42
CA GLY A 89 -17.77 -8.40 -15.94
C GLY A 89 -17.09 -9.65 -15.40
N ASP A 90 -17.82 -10.41 -14.56
CA ASP A 90 -17.30 -11.59 -13.87
C ASP A 90 -16.97 -12.75 -14.85
N GLU A 91 -17.64 -12.82 -15.98
CA GLU A 91 -17.43 -13.87 -16.98
C GLU A 91 -16.09 -13.73 -17.70
N GLU A 92 -15.66 -12.49 -17.97
CA GLU A 92 -14.42 -12.23 -18.71
C GLU A 92 -13.20 -12.26 -17.79
N LEU A 93 -13.25 -11.57 -16.64
CA LEU A 93 -12.13 -11.45 -15.71
C LEU A 93 -12.62 -11.54 -14.25
N PRO A 94 -12.95 -12.74 -13.76
CA PRO A 94 -13.49 -12.93 -12.40
C PRO A 94 -12.56 -12.40 -11.29
N GLU A 95 -11.25 -12.33 -11.56
CA GLU A 95 -10.26 -11.82 -10.61
C GLU A 95 -10.37 -10.30 -10.36
N LEU A 96 -11.10 -9.57 -11.21
CA LEU A 96 -11.38 -8.14 -11.02
C LEU A 96 -12.67 -7.89 -10.22
N GLY A 97 -13.52 -8.91 -10.03
CA GLY A 97 -14.77 -8.80 -9.26
C GLY A 97 -14.70 -9.38 -7.86
N ARG A 98 -13.72 -10.20 -7.55
CA ARG A 98 -13.64 -10.93 -6.29
C ARG A 98 -12.93 -10.15 -5.20
N LEU A 99 -13.43 -10.31 -3.95
CA LEU A 99 -12.69 -9.89 -2.77
C LEU A 99 -11.31 -10.55 -2.73
N LEU A 100 -10.30 -9.76 -2.41
CA LEU A 100 -8.94 -10.27 -2.23
C LEU A 100 -8.59 -10.36 -0.74
N THR A 101 -8.22 -11.55 -0.28
CA THR A 101 -7.57 -11.71 1.01
C THR A 101 -6.07 -11.45 0.89
N LEU A 102 -5.44 -10.97 1.95
CA LEU A 102 -3.98 -10.81 1.97
C LEU A 102 -3.27 -12.15 1.78
N ASP A 103 -3.80 -13.23 2.35
CA ASP A 103 -3.27 -14.60 2.18
C ASP A 103 -3.20 -15.01 0.70
N ARG A 104 -4.27 -14.73 -0.05
CA ARG A 104 -4.31 -15.00 -1.50
C ARG A 104 -3.33 -14.13 -2.28
N LEU A 105 -3.20 -12.85 -1.92
CA LEU A 105 -2.22 -11.97 -2.56
C LEU A 105 -0.80 -12.49 -2.34
N LEU A 106 -0.44 -12.83 -1.10
CA LEU A 106 0.89 -13.34 -0.77
C LEU A 106 1.19 -14.66 -1.50
N SER A 107 0.22 -15.57 -1.58
CA SER A 107 0.34 -16.82 -2.35
C SER A 107 0.59 -16.55 -3.83
N ALA A 108 -0.21 -15.68 -4.44
CA ALA A 108 -0.05 -15.34 -5.87
C ALA A 108 1.30 -14.69 -6.19
N LEU A 109 1.83 -13.84 -5.28
CA LEU A 109 3.17 -13.26 -5.45
C LEU A 109 4.28 -14.31 -5.36
N ARG A 110 4.13 -15.31 -4.50
CA ARG A 110 5.05 -16.45 -4.42
C ARG A 110 5.01 -17.32 -5.68
N ASP A 111 3.81 -17.66 -6.13
CA ASP A 111 3.60 -18.50 -7.31
C ASP A 111 4.17 -17.87 -8.59
N ARG A 112 4.20 -16.53 -8.63
CA ARG A 112 4.82 -15.78 -9.72
C ARG A 112 6.34 -15.99 -9.81
N GLY A 113 7.01 -16.30 -8.71
CA GLY A 113 8.44 -16.64 -8.68
C GLY A 113 9.39 -15.46 -8.95
N LEU A 114 8.90 -14.23 -9.02
CA LEU A 114 9.70 -13.02 -9.27
C LEU A 114 9.79 -12.13 -8.04
N PRO A 115 10.95 -11.52 -7.78
CA PRO A 115 11.11 -10.58 -6.66
C PRO A 115 10.07 -9.46 -6.72
N THR A 116 9.33 -9.27 -5.64
CA THR A 116 8.28 -8.25 -5.55
C THR A 116 8.36 -7.51 -4.22
N ARG A 117 8.23 -6.20 -4.24
CA ARG A 117 8.05 -5.39 -3.03
C ARG A 117 6.58 -5.22 -2.72
N LEU A 118 6.20 -5.38 -1.45
CA LEU A 118 4.82 -5.20 -1.03
C LEU A 118 4.76 -4.25 0.18
N LEU A 119 4.09 -3.13 0.01
CA LEU A 119 3.73 -2.21 1.06
C LEU A 119 2.35 -2.61 1.59
N ILE A 120 2.22 -2.85 2.90
CA ILE A 120 0.96 -3.25 3.54
C ILE A 120 0.56 -2.18 4.56
N GLU A 121 -0.51 -1.44 4.29
CA GLU A 121 -1.07 -0.49 5.26
C GLU A 121 -2.02 -1.20 6.23
N THR A 122 -1.73 -1.11 7.53
CA THR A 122 -2.71 -1.48 8.58
C THR A 122 -3.63 -0.30 8.85
N LYS A 123 -4.91 -0.44 8.51
CA LYS A 123 -5.91 0.63 8.59
C LYS A 123 -6.42 0.84 10.02
N HIS A 124 -6.24 2.07 10.51
CA HIS A 124 -6.72 2.51 11.82
C HIS A 124 -7.62 3.75 11.71
N PRO A 125 -8.55 3.99 12.67
CA PRO A 125 -8.88 3.11 13.80
C PRO A 125 -9.57 1.81 13.34
N SER A 126 -9.22 0.70 13.98
CA SER A 126 -9.85 -0.61 13.77
C SER A 126 -10.79 -0.94 14.94
N ARG A 127 -11.93 -1.60 14.65
CA ARG A 127 -12.82 -2.17 15.68
C ARG A 127 -12.09 -3.16 16.60
N TYR A 128 -11.10 -3.83 16.05
CA TYR A 128 -10.35 -4.92 16.71
C TYR A 128 -9.01 -4.46 17.28
N GLY A 129 -8.75 -3.15 17.32
CA GLY A 129 -7.54 -2.56 17.93
C GLY A 129 -6.25 -3.17 17.36
N ALA A 130 -5.44 -3.76 18.26
CA ALA A 130 -4.14 -4.36 17.93
C ALA A 130 -4.21 -5.70 17.19
N GLU A 131 -5.39 -6.27 17.03
CA GLU A 131 -5.58 -7.58 16.42
C GLU A 131 -5.16 -7.59 14.94
N VAL A 132 -5.27 -6.44 14.25
CA VAL A 132 -4.83 -6.30 12.86
C VAL A 132 -3.35 -6.62 12.72
N GLU A 133 -2.50 -6.00 13.55
CA GLU A 133 -1.06 -6.22 13.53
C GLU A 133 -0.69 -7.65 13.97
N ARG A 134 -1.38 -8.19 14.98
CA ARG A 134 -1.15 -9.57 15.44
C ARG A 134 -1.43 -10.57 14.32
N LYS A 135 -2.58 -10.47 13.65
CA LYS A 135 -2.96 -11.31 12.52
C LYS A 135 -2.03 -11.14 11.33
N LEU A 136 -1.56 -9.91 11.08
CA LEU A 136 -0.60 -9.66 10.02
C LEU A 136 0.72 -10.35 10.31
N VAL A 137 1.27 -10.21 11.51
CA VAL A 137 2.53 -10.88 11.89
C VAL A 137 2.39 -12.40 11.79
N GLU A 138 1.32 -13.00 12.33
CA GLU A 138 1.06 -14.43 12.21
C GLU A 138 0.98 -14.90 10.75
N MET A 139 0.39 -14.09 9.86
CA MET A 139 0.32 -14.40 8.44
C MET A 139 1.70 -14.34 7.77
N LEU A 140 2.48 -13.29 8.05
CA LEU A 140 3.84 -13.15 7.52
C LEU A 140 4.72 -14.32 7.97
N ASP A 141 4.63 -14.73 9.24
CA ASP A 141 5.37 -15.87 9.77
C ASP A 141 4.98 -17.19 9.07
N ARG A 142 3.68 -17.42 8.83
CA ARG A 142 3.21 -18.61 8.10
C ARG A 142 3.73 -18.66 6.67
N HIS A 143 3.86 -17.50 6.01
CA HIS A 143 4.42 -17.38 4.67
C HIS A 143 5.96 -17.31 4.68
N GLY A 144 6.64 -17.29 5.85
CA GLY A 144 8.08 -17.12 5.96
C GLY A 144 8.59 -15.76 5.49
N LEU A 145 7.79 -14.70 5.60
CA LEU A 145 8.08 -13.36 5.08
C LEU A 145 8.58 -12.38 6.18
N PRO A 146 9.34 -11.36 5.81
CA PRO A 146 9.87 -11.08 4.48
C PRO A 146 11.03 -12.00 4.08
N ASP A 147 11.15 -12.28 2.80
CA ASP A 147 12.25 -13.03 2.19
C ASP A 147 12.79 -12.30 0.93
N GLU A 148 13.66 -12.96 0.16
CA GLU A 148 14.22 -12.38 -1.06
C GLU A 148 13.18 -12.25 -2.19
N GLN A 149 12.16 -13.12 -2.19
CA GLN A 149 11.12 -13.14 -3.20
C GLN A 149 10.02 -12.11 -2.92
N VAL A 150 9.55 -12.00 -1.66
CA VAL A 150 8.51 -11.04 -1.29
C VAL A 150 9.02 -10.15 -0.14
N GLN A 151 9.47 -8.95 -0.52
CA GLN A 151 10.00 -7.94 0.42
C GLN A 151 8.84 -7.13 1.00
N VAL A 152 8.41 -7.49 2.19
CA VAL A 152 7.29 -6.82 2.87
C VAL A 152 7.78 -5.61 3.67
N THR A 153 7.06 -4.50 3.55
CA THR A 153 7.17 -3.30 4.40
C THR A 153 5.78 -2.94 4.91
N VAL A 154 5.64 -2.69 6.21
CA VAL A 154 4.34 -2.34 6.81
C VAL A 154 4.21 -0.83 6.97
N MET A 155 3.06 -0.29 6.58
CA MET A 155 2.75 1.13 6.67
C MET A 155 1.59 1.39 7.64
N SER A 156 1.57 2.55 8.29
CA SER A 156 0.40 3.01 9.03
C SER A 156 0.50 4.49 9.37
N PHE A 157 -0.66 5.16 9.46
CA PHE A 157 -0.82 6.47 10.12
C PHE A 157 -0.78 6.35 11.65
N ALA A 158 -1.08 5.17 12.17
CA ALA A 158 -1.09 4.91 13.59
C ALA A 158 0.31 4.53 14.10
N ALA A 159 1.03 5.46 14.72
CA ALA A 159 2.36 5.21 15.25
C ALA A 159 2.43 3.98 16.20
N LEU A 160 1.36 3.72 16.97
CA LEU A 160 1.28 2.53 17.83
C LEU A 160 1.19 1.22 17.05
N ALA A 161 0.60 1.21 15.84
CA ALA A 161 0.61 0.05 14.95
C ALA A 161 2.05 -0.30 14.56
N LEU A 162 2.84 0.71 14.14
CA LEU A 162 4.26 0.53 13.79
C LEU A 162 5.09 0.03 14.98
N ARG A 163 4.80 0.52 16.20
CA ARG A 163 5.44 0.00 17.41
C ARG A 163 5.19 -1.50 17.59
N ARG A 164 3.93 -1.96 17.38
CA ARG A 164 3.56 -3.38 17.50
C ARG A 164 4.30 -4.24 16.48
N ILE A 165 4.31 -3.82 15.20
CA ILE A 165 5.07 -4.50 14.15
C ILE A 165 6.54 -4.60 14.53
N ARG A 166 7.17 -3.49 14.97
CA ARG A 166 8.58 -3.50 15.37
C ARG A 166 8.86 -4.41 16.55
N THR A 167 7.90 -4.57 17.46
CA THR A 167 8.06 -5.46 18.64
C THR A 167 7.94 -6.93 18.24
N HIS A 168 7.00 -7.29 17.37
CA HIS A 168 6.67 -8.69 17.07
C HIS A 168 7.31 -9.21 15.78
N ALA A 169 7.65 -8.32 14.84
CA ALA A 169 8.32 -8.63 13.57
C ALA A 169 9.47 -7.64 13.30
N PRO A 170 10.56 -7.64 14.10
CA PRO A 170 11.61 -6.60 14.05
C PRO A 170 12.39 -6.55 12.74
N ARG A 171 12.32 -7.58 11.91
CA ARG A 171 12.92 -7.62 10.57
C ARG A 171 12.08 -6.91 9.51
N VAL A 172 10.79 -6.68 9.76
CA VAL A 172 9.89 -6.01 8.84
C VAL A 172 10.11 -4.49 8.91
N PRO A 173 10.54 -3.83 7.82
CA PRO A 173 10.64 -2.38 7.75
C PRO A 173 9.28 -1.71 7.96
N THR A 174 9.29 -0.47 8.44
CA THR A 174 8.04 0.28 8.66
C THR A 174 8.08 1.67 8.03
N VAL A 175 6.95 2.09 7.45
CA VAL A 175 6.70 3.43 6.92
C VAL A 175 5.72 4.15 7.85
N TYR A 176 6.10 5.33 8.31
CA TYR A 176 5.18 6.21 9.03
C TYR A 176 4.46 7.13 8.04
N LEU A 177 3.17 6.89 7.84
CA LEU A 177 2.32 7.68 6.95
C LEU A 177 1.93 9.02 7.56
N LEU A 178 1.95 10.08 6.74
CA LEU A 178 1.77 11.47 7.17
C LEU A 178 0.83 12.21 6.23
N GLU A 179 -0.32 12.63 6.73
CA GLU A 179 -1.20 13.58 6.06
C GLU A 179 -1.03 15.00 6.61
N ILE A 180 -0.68 15.07 7.89
CA ILE A 180 -0.29 16.28 8.59
C ILE A 180 1.12 16.11 9.14
N LEU A 181 1.78 17.21 9.52
CA LEU A 181 3.14 17.16 10.06
C LEU A 181 3.14 17.09 11.59
N PRO A 182 3.37 15.91 12.21
CA PRO A 182 3.47 15.81 13.66
C PRO A 182 4.73 16.51 14.19
N PRO A 183 4.72 16.94 15.48
CA PRO A 183 5.90 17.55 16.12
C PRO A 183 7.13 16.65 16.00
N GLY A 184 8.24 17.23 15.57
CA GLY A 184 9.53 16.55 15.44
C GLY A 184 9.80 15.89 14.09
N VAL A 185 8.77 15.49 13.33
CA VAL A 185 8.96 14.85 12.00
C VAL A 185 9.63 15.81 11.00
N GLY A 186 9.29 17.09 11.01
CA GLY A 186 9.97 18.11 10.19
C GLY A 186 11.46 18.32 10.55
N ARG A 187 11.95 17.66 11.61
CA ARG A 187 13.37 17.59 11.99
C ARG A 187 13.91 16.17 11.82
N GLY A 188 13.26 15.33 11.03
CA GLY A 188 13.64 13.96 10.75
C GLY A 188 13.43 12.97 11.89
N ARG A 189 12.60 13.26 12.91
CA ARG A 189 12.30 12.32 13.99
C ARG A 189 11.09 11.48 13.65
N LEU A 190 11.32 10.20 13.30
CA LEU A 190 10.26 9.24 13.06
C LEU A 190 9.97 8.41 14.32
N PRO A 191 8.68 8.01 14.58
CA PRO A 191 8.31 7.29 15.77
C PRO A 191 8.81 5.84 15.73
N PHE A 192 9.08 5.28 16.91
CA PHE A 192 9.36 3.86 17.14
C PHE A 192 10.39 3.23 16.19
N GLY A 193 11.38 4.02 15.74
CA GLY A 193 12.44 3.53 14.87
C GLY A 193 12.01 3.21 13.45
N ALA A 194 10.90 3.79 12.97
CA ALA A 194 10.59 3.81 11.55
C ALA A 194 11.76 4.47 10.79
N ARG A 195 12.10 3.92 9.63
CA ARG A 195 13.19 4.42 8.80
C ARG A 195 12.69 5.05 7.50
N ILE A 196 11.42 4.95 7.23
CA ILE A 196 10.79 5.47 6.03
C ILE A 196 9.64 6.39 6.46
N ALA A 197 9.64 7.61 5.93
CA ALA A 197 8.52 8.53 6.04
C ALA A 197 7.64 8.42 4.80
N GLY A 198 6.32 8.37 4.99
CA GLY A 198 5.34 8.33 3.90
C GLY A 198 4.46 9.58 3.89
N PRO A 199 4.96 10.76 3.50
CA PRO A 199 4.12 11.96 3.42
C PRO A 199 3.18 11.91 2.22
N GLY A 200 1.95 12.40 2.40
CA GLY A 200 1.04 12.70 1.29
C GLY A 200 1.61 13.81 0.40
N VAL A 201 1.38 13.72 -0.90
CA VAL A 201 1.91 14.68 -1.89
C VAL A 201 1.50 16.12 -1.59
N GLY A 202 0.29 16.35 -1.08
CA GLY A 202 -0.17 17.66 -0.63
C GLY A 202 0.67 18.25 0.52
N LEU A 203 1.17 17.40 1.42
CA LEU A 203 2.06 17.82 2.49
C LEU A 203 3.44 18.20 1.94
N VAL A 204 3.96 17.44 0.98
CA VAL A 204 5.24 17.78 0.29
C VAL A 204 5.11 19.10 -0.46
N ARG A 205 4.03 19.29 -1.23
CA ARG A 205 3.75 20.52 -1.98
C ARG A 205 3.67 21.74 -1.06
N SER A 206 3.01 21.63 0.08
CA SER A 206 2.88 22.73 1.05
C SER A 206 4.13 22.98 1.88
N ARG A 207 5.08 22.03 1.91
CA ARG A 207 6.32 22.09 2.71
C ARG A 207 7.52 21.50 1.94
N PRO A 208 8.06 22.21 0.95
CA PRO A 208 9.15 21.71 0.10
C PRO A 208 10.43 21.31 0.86
N SER A 209 10.67 21.89 2.04
CA SER A 209 11.81 21.54 2.90
C SER A 209 11.66 20.23 3.66
N LEU A 210 10.49 19.60 3.63
CA LEU A 210 10.19 18.38 4.41
C LEU A 210 11.04 17.19 3.94
N VAL A 211 11.03 16.91 2.63
CA VAL A 211 11.79 15.77 2.06
C VAL A 211 13.29 15.92 2.33
N PRO A 212 13.94 17.07 2.02
CA PRO A 212 15.34 17.27 2.37
C PRO A 212 15.64 17.06 3.86
N ALA A 213 14.81 17.57 4.77
CA ALA A 213 15.02 17.43 6.21
C ALA A 213 14.96 15.97 6.69
N ILE A 214 14.03 15.19 6.15
CA ILE A 214 13.90 13.76 6.46
C ILE A 214 15.10 12.98 5.91
N LYS A 215 15.52 13.25 4.68
CA LYS A 215 16.67 12.58 4.05
C LYS A 215 17.99 12.93 4.76
N GLN A 216 18.19 14.19 5.18
CA GLN A 216 19.36 14.62 5.96
C GLN A 216 19.43 13.89 7.32
N ALA A 217 18.30 13.50 7.89
CA ALA A 217 18.25 12.68 9.11
C ALA A 217 18.53 11.19 8.86
N GLY A 218 18.83 10.79 7.62
CA GLY A 218 19.15 9.40 7.24
C GLY A 218 17.93 8.50 7.01
N HIS A 219 16.76 9.08 6.75
CA HIS A 219 15.54 8.33 6.46
C HIS A 219 15.20 8.33 4.97
N GLN A 220 14.52 7.29 4.52
CA GLN A 220 13.90 7.22 3.20
C GLN A 220 12.55 7.95 3.19
N VAL A 221 12.11 8.34 1.98
CA VAL A 221 10.84 9.04 1.76
C VAL A 221 10.06 8.35 0.65
N TYR A 222 8.85 7.87 0.96
CA TYR A 222 7.87 7.32 -0.01
C TYR A 222 6.67 8.25 -0.06
N VAL A 223 6.40 8.87 -1.22
CA VAL A 223 5.32 9.87 -1.34
C VAL A 223 4.07 9.25 -1.96
N TRP A 224 2.90 9.53 -1.39
CA TRP A 224 1.57 9.07 -1.83
C TRP A 224 0.58 10.24 -1.89
N THR A 225 -0.51 10.23 -2.66
CA THR A 225 -0.66 9.49 -3.89
C THR A 225 -0.27 10.42 -5.02
N VAL A 226 0.72 10.04 -5.83
CA VAL A 226 1.31 10.90 -6.86
C VAL A 226 0.70 10.52 -8.20
N ASN A 227 -0.34 11.24 -8.63
CA ASN A 227 -1.10 10.92 -9.85
C ASN A 227 -0.95 11.97 -10.95
N GLU A 228 -0.58 13.21 -10.57
CA GLU A 228 -0.48 14.32 -11.52
C GLU A 228 0.95 14.49 -12.04
N PRO A 229 1.13 14.86 -13.33
CA PRO A 229 2.46 15.08 -13.92
C PRO A 229 3.32 16.06 -13.11
N ALA A 230 2.76 17.19 -12.71
CA ALA A 230 3.49 18.21 -11.94
C ALA A 230 3.90 17.70 -10.53
N ASP A 231 3.11 16.83 -9.92
CA ASP A 231 3.47 16.21 -8.64
C ASP A 231 4.59 15.19 -8.81
N LEU A 232 4.57 14.43 -9.89
CA LEU A 232 5.64 13.50 -10.20
C LEU A 232 6.97 14.23 -10.42
N GLU A 233 6.99 15.28 -11.23
CA GLU A 233 8.17 16.12 -11.44
C GLU A 233 8.68 16.69 -10.11
N MET A 234 7.81 17.26 -9.30
CA MET A 234 8.18 17.81 -7.98
C MET A 234 8.84 16.76 -7.07
N VAL A 235 8.29 15.53 -6.97
CA VAL A 235 8.87 14.51 -6.07
C VAL A 235 10.17 13.94 -6.63
N LEU A 236 10.34 13.92 -7.96
CA LEU A 236 11.60 13.54 -8.61
C LEU A 236 12.70 14.57 -8.34
N ASP A 237 12.39 15.87 -8.41
CA ASP A 237 13.32 16.94 -8.06
C ASP A 237 13.80 16.84 -6.61
N HIS A 238 12.94 16.37 -5.70
CA HIS A 238 13.29 16.11 -4.31
C HIS A 238 14.04 14.78 -4.10
N GLN A 239 14.26 13.99 -5.15
CA GLN A 239 14.93 12.69 -5.10
C GLN A 239 14.33 11.76 -4.03
N VAL A 240 13.00 11.59 -4.02
CA VAL A 240 12.33 10.67 -3.11
C VAL A 240 12.69 9.21 -3.42
N ASP A 241 12.68 8.34 -2.41
CA ASP A 241 13.10 6.94 -2.57
C ASP A 241 11.99 6.06 -3.15
N GLY A 242 10.72 6.47 -3.03
CA GLY A 242 9.58 5.76 -3.60
C GLY A 242 8.41 6.69 -3.93
N VAL A 243 7.69 6.31 -4.95
CA VAL A 243 6.47 6.96 -5.43
C VAL A 243 5.34 5.93 -5.38
N ILE A 244 4.26 6.25 -4.67
CA ILE A 244 3.04 5.44 -4.58
C ILE A 244 1.97 6.14 -5.42
N THR A 245 1.46 5.45 -6.46
CA THR A 245 0.59 6.07 -7.48
C THR A 245 -0.50 5.12 -7.96
N ASP A 246 -1.68 5.67 -8.31
CA ASP A 246 -2.75 4.96 -9.00
C ASP A 246 -2.43 4.72 -10.48
N ARG A 247 -1.40 5.39 -11.02
CA ARG A 247 -1.00 5.40 -12.43
C ARG A 247 0.44 4.90 -12.62
N PRO A 248 0.77 3.64 -12.21
CA PRO A 248 2.15 3.16 -12.21
C PRO A 248 2.77 3.16 -13.62
N LYS A 249 2.01 2.76 -14.64
CA LYS A 249 2.48 2.77 -16.03
C LYS A 249 2.88 4.17 -16.50
N PHE A 250 2.04 5.17 -16.23
CA PHE A 250 2.34 6.57 -16.54
C PHE A 250 3.62 7.03 -15.84
N ALA A 251 3.79 6.74 -14.55
CA ALA A 251 4.99 7.12 -13.82
C ALA A 251 6.27 6.47 -14.39
N LEU A 252 6.19 5.21 -14.79
CA LEU A 252 7.30 4.48 -15.42
C LEU A 252 7.67 5.04 -16.80
N GLU A 253 6.68 5.34 -17.63
CA GLU A 253 6.88 5.97 -18.94
C GLU A 253 7.62 7.31 -18.81
N ARG A 254 7.19 8.16 -17.87
CA ARG A 254 7.85 9.44 -17.60
C ARG A 254 9.30 9.30 -17.13
N LEU A 255 9.60 8.28 -16.32
CA LEU A 255 10.98 8.01 -15.88
C LEU A 255 11.90 7.55 -17.02
N THR A 256 11.36 6.94 -18.07
CA THR A 256 12.17 6.52 -19.23
C THR A 256 12.44 7.65 -20.23
N GLU A 257 11.67 8.75 -20.18
CA GLU A 257 11.80 9.93 -21.03
C GLU A 257 12.85 10.95 -20.49
N MET A 258 13.28 10.79 -19.24
CA MET A 258 14.23 11.68 -18.54
C MET A 258 15.68 11.21 -18.67
#